data_0049622bca586be14b409337593b1e71
#
_entry.id   0049622bca586be14b409337593b1e71
#
_cell.length_a   1.000
_cell.length_b   1.000
_cell.length_c   1.000
_cell.angle_alpha   90.00
_cell.angle_beta   90.00
_cell.angle_gamma   90.00
#
_symmetry.space_group_name_H-M   'P 1'
#
loop_
_entity.id
_entity.type
_entity.pdbx_description
1 polymer ?
#
loop_
_entity_poly.entity_id
_entity_poly.type
_entity_poly.pdbx_seq_one_letter_code
_entity_poly.pdbx_strand_id
1 'polypeptide(L)'
;MGVMEIIGIAGSVSLLAGWRLYLCIFATGLAMRMNALPLPEHLASLDVLANPWVMCFAALAAIVEFFADKVMWLDTAWDAVHTVVRPIGGALLALAIIDPSDPGTQVIAFLLGGGASLAAHAGKAGARGMVNASPEPVSNVTVSTAEDV
;
A
#
# COMPACT_ATOMS: atom_id res chain seq x y z
N MET A 1 -6.76 20.59 -9.00
CA MET A 1 -5.85 19.55 -9.52
C MET A 1 -6.30 19.13 -10.92
N GLY A 2 -5.36 18.96 -11.83
CA GLY A 2 -5.65 18.42 -13.15
C GLY A 2 -5.82 16.91 -13.12
N VAL A 3 -6.49 16.34 -14.14
CA VAL A 3 -6.74 14.89 -14.26
C VAL A 3 -5.45 14.08 -14.18
N MET A 4 -4.36 14.56 -14.79
CA MET A 4 -3.06 13.89 -14.77
C MET A 4 -2.43 13.84 -13.37
N GLU A 5 -2.65 14.88 -12.56
CA GLU A 5 -2.18 14.91 -11.17
C GLU A 5 -2.95 13.91 -10.31
N ILE A 6 -4.26 13.82 -10.49
CA ILE A 6 -5.12 12.87 -9.77
C ILE A 6 -4.72 11.43 -10.12
N ILE A 7 -4.53 11.12 -11.41
CA ILE A 7 -4.08 9.80 -11.86
C ILE A 7 -2.69 9.49 -11.30
N GLY A 8 -1.78 10.48 -11.30
CA GLY A 8 -0.44 10.33 -10.74
C GLY A 8 -0.47 10.01 -9.24
N ILE A 9 -1.29 10.71 -8.48
CA ILE A 9 -1.45 10.47 -7.03
C ILE A 9 -2.06 9.09 -6.79
N ALA A 10 -3.17 8.77 -7.47
CA ALA A 10 -3.83 7.47 -7.32
C ALA A 10 -2.90 6.31 -7.68
N GLY A 11 -2.18 6.42 -8.78
CA GLY A 11 -1.21 5.41 -9.21
C GLY A 11 -0.06 5.24 -8.21
N SER A 12 0.52 6.34 -7.74
CA SER A 12 1.61 6.33 -6.76
C SER A 12 1.19 5.71 -5.44
N VAL A 13 0.04 6.12 -4.90
CA VAL A 13 -0.51 5.56 -3.65
C VAL A 13 -0.82 4.08 -3.80
N SER A 14 -1.36 3.65 -4.95
CA SER A 14 -1.66 2.25 -5.21
C SER A 14 -0.40 1.39 -5.33
N LEU A 15 0.67 1.89 -5.98
CA LEU A 15 1.96 1.21 -6.04
C LEU A 15 2.58 1.08 -4.63
N LEU A 16 2.56 2.14 -3.84
CA LEU A 16 3.04 2.12 -2.45
C LEU A 16 2.23 1.15 -1.59
N ALA A 17 0.91 1.10 -1.78
CA ALA A 17 0.05 0.14 -1.09
C ALA A 17 0.39 -1.31 -1.45
N GLY A 18 0.78 -1.58 -2.69
CA GLY A 18 1.26 -2.89 -3.13
C GLY A 18 2.58 -3.29 -2.50
N TRP A 19 3.45 -2.31 -2.24
CA TRP A 19 4.75 -2.53 -1.61
C TRP A 19 4.65 -2.64 -0.08
N ARG A 20 4.01 -1.63 0.58
CA ARG A 20 3.80 -1.56 2.04
C ARG A 20 2.45 -0.92 2.36
N LEU A 21 1.41 -1.73 2.37
CA LEU A 21 0.02 -1.28 2.52
C LEU A 21 -0.19 -0.49 3.81
N TYR A 22 0.20 -1.05 4.93
CA TYR A 22 -0.10 -0.46 6.25
C TYR A 22 0.68 0.82 6.51
N LEU A 23 1.92 0.89 6.04
CA LEU A 23 2.72 2.12 6.10
C LEU A 23 2.12 3.21 5.21
N CYS A 24 1.62 2.85 4.03
CA CYS A 24 0.92 3.77 3.13
C CYS A 24 -0.34 4.33 3.79
N ILE A 25 -1.18 3.48 4.39
CA ILE A 25 -2.39 3.89 5.12
C ILE A 25 -2.03 4.82 6.29
N PHE A 26 -1.04 4.46 7.08
CA PHE A 26 -0.60 5.28 8.21
C PHE A 26 -0.06 6.65 7.78
N ALA A 27 0.83 6.67 6.77
CA ALA A 27 1.41 7.90 6.27
C ALA A 27 0.35 8.84 5.66
N THR A 28 -0.60 8.29 4.90
CA THR A 28 -1.72 9.05 4.33
C THR A 28 -2.60 9.61 5.45
N GLY A 29 -2.98 8.79 6.44
CA GLY A 29 -3.77 9.22 7.60
C GLY A 29 -3.06 10.31 8.42
N LEU A 30 -1.75 10.21 8.59
CA LEU A 30 -0.95 11.21 9.28
C LEU A 30 -0.91 12.53 8.49
N ALA A 31 -0.70 12.47 7.18
CA ALA A 31 -0.69 13.66 6.31
C ALA A 31 -2.05 14.38 6.35
N MET A 32 -3.16 13.64 6.34
CA MET A 32 -4.52 14.18 6.49
C MET A 32 -4.70 14.85 7.85
N ARG A 33 -4.28 14.19 8.91
CA ARG A 33 -4.43 14.70 10.27
C ARG A 33 -3.61 15.98 10.54
N MET A 34 -2.45 16.10 9.90
CA MET A 34 -1.58 17.27 10.02
C MET A 34 -1.98 18.41 9.09
N ASN A 35 -3.02 18.24 8.27
CA ASN A 35 -3.37 19.16 7.18
C ASN A 35 -2.14 19.53 6.31
N ALA A 36 -1.24 18.55 6.11
CA ALA A 36 0.02 18.78 5.40
C ALA A 36 -0.19 19.03 3.90
N LEU A 37 -1.35 18.64 3.39
CA LEU A 37 -1.73 18.81 1.99
C LEU A 37 -3.06 19.57 1.92
N PRO A 38 -3.12 20.71 1.17
CA PRO A 38 -4.40 21.37 0.86
C PRO A 38 -5.17 20.46 -0.13
N LEU A 39 -6.02 19.61 0.41
CA LEU A 39 -6.74 18.63 -0.39
C LEU A 39 -8.07 19.21 -0.90
N PRO A 40 -8.41 18.95 -2.17
CA PRO A 40 -9.74 19.23 -2.71
C PRO A 40 -10.84 18.47 -1.95
N GLU A 41 -12.06 19.00 -1.95
CA GLU A 41 -13.21 18.42 -1.24
C GLU A 41 -13.47 16.95 -1.59
N HIS A 42 -13.20 16.53 -2.84
CA HIS A 42 -13.42 15.15 -3.26
C HIS A 42 -12.44 14.13 -2.62
N LEU A 43 -11.35 14.60 -2.01
CA LEU A 43 -10.44 13.74 -1.24
C LEU A 43 -10.83 13.64 0.25
N ALA A 44 -11.93 14.27 0.66
CA ALA A 44 -12.44 14.18 2.03
C ALA A 44 -12.75 12.73 2.47
N SER A 45 -12.99 11.81 1.51
CA SER A 45 -13.13 10.37 1.81
C SER A 45 -11.88 9.74 2.42
N LEU A 46 -10.69 10.32 2.19
CA LEU A 46 -9.45 9.88 2.83
C LEU A 46 -9.37 10.25 4.33
N ASP A 47 -10.25 11.15 4.80
CA ASP A 47 -10.29 11.53 6.23
C ASP A 47 -10.57 10.33 7.15
N VAL A 48 -11.18 9.28 6.63
CA VAL A 48 -11.35 8.02 7.39
C VAL A 48 -10.01 7.43 7.82
N LEU A 49 -8.95 7.66 7.05
CA LEU A 49 -7.61 7.18 7.36
C LEU A 49 -6.97 7.99 8.51
N ALA A 50 -7.43 9.23 8.74
CA ALA A 50 -7.00 10.06 9.85
C ALA A 50 -7.65 9.67 11.19
N ASN A 51 -8.58 8.71 11.18
CA ASN A 51 -9.18 8.18 12.40
C ASN A 51 -8.10 7.55 13.28
N PRO A 52 -8.02 7.90 14.58
CA PRO A 52 -6.99 7.38 15.49
C PRO A 52 -6.93 5.86 15.56
N TRP A 53 -8.08 5.19 15.49
CA TRP A 53 -8.13 3.72 15.52
C TRP A 53 -7.59 3.09 14.26
N VAL A 54 -7.89 3.67 13.09
CA VAL A 54 -7.36 3.24 11.80
C VAL A 54 -5.84 3.43 11.77
N MET A 55 -5.36 4.59 12.22
CA MET A 55 -3.92 4.89 12.30
C MET A 55 -3.20 3.95 13.28
N CYS A 56 -3.78 3.69 14.44
CA CYS A 56 -3.21 2.77 15.43
C CYS A 56 -3.12 1.35 14.86
N PHE A 57 -4.18 0.87 14.24
CA PHE A 57 -4.19 -0.44 13.58
C PHE A 57 -3.14 -0.51 12.46
N ALA A 58 -3.07 0.51 11.60
CA ALA A 58 -2.11 0.57 10.51
C ALA A 58 -0.66 0.60 11.02
N ALA A 59 -0.39 1.35 12.10
CA ALA A 59 0.93 1.40 12.72
C ALA A 59 1.33 0.03 13.30
N LEU A 60 0.44 -0.62 14.02
CA LEU A 60 0.67 -1.97 14.56
C LEU A 60 0.90 -3.00 13.46
N ALA A 61 0.06 -2.96 12.41
CA ALA A 61 0.19 -3.86 11.27
C ALA A 61 1.50 -3.62 10.49
N ALA A 62 1.94 -2.36 10.35
CA ALA A 62 3.23 -2.03 9.75
C ALA A 62 4.42 -2.56 10.57
N ILE A 63 4.33 -2.51 11.90
CA ILE A 63 5.33 -3.11 12.80
C ILE A 63 5.36 -4.63 12.64
N VAL A 64 4.20 -5.27 12.60
CA VAL A 64 4.11 -6.73 12.38
C VAL A 64 4.70 -7.09 11.01
N GLU A 65 4.35 -6.35 9.96
CA GLU A 65 4.92 -6.53 8.61
C GLU A 65 6.46 -6.43 8.64
N PHE A 66 7.00 -5.41 9.31
CA PHE A 66 8.44 -5.21 9.43
C PHE A 66 9.15 -6.44 10.04
N PHE A 67 8.59 -7.03 11.08
CA PHE A 67 9.17 -8.23 11.70
C PHE A 67 8.89 -9.49 10.88
N ALA A 68 7.73 -9.61 10.26
CA ALA A 68 7.38 -10.75 9.41
C ALA A 68 8.35 -10.88 8.23
N ASP A 69 8.70 -9.78 7.60
CA ASP A 69 9.66 -9.74 6.48
C ASP A 69 11.06 -10.29 6.84
N LYS A 70 11.40 -10.39 8.12
CA LYS A 70 12.72 -10.85 8.59
C LYS A 70 12.79 -12.34 8.93
N VAL A 71 11.63 -13.02 8.88
CA VAL A 71 11.54 -14.47 9.18
C VAL A 71 11.01 -15.17 7.94
N MET A 72 11.85 -15.96 7.27
CA MET A 72 11.59 -16.55 5.94
C MET A 72 10.22 -17.22 5.77
N TRP A 73 9.82 -18.09 6.72
CA TRP A 73 8.54 -18.79 6.61
C TRP A 73 7.35 -17.86 6.89
N LEU A 74 7.53 -16.90 7.79
CA LEU A 74 6.50 -15.92 8.13
C LEU A 74 6.33 -14.89 7.00
N ASP A 75 7.42 -14.44 6.40
CA ASP A 75 7.43 -13.60 5.20
C ASP A 75 6.64 -14.25 4.05
N THR A 76 6.92 -15.50 3.75
CA THR A 76 6.22 -16.24 2.70
C THR A 76 4.71 -16.37 2.99
N ALA A 77 4.34 -16.69 4.23
CA ALA A 77 2.94 -16.79 4.65
C ALA A 77 2.23 -15.41 4.61
N TRP A 78 2.94 -14.36 5.04
CA TRP A 78 2.44 -12.98 5.00
C TRP A 78 2.19 -12.51 3.57
N ASP A 79 3.14 -12.74 2.67
CA ASP A 79 3.00 -12.40 1.25
C ASP A 79 1.86 -13.17 0.57
N ALA A 80 1.66 -14.44 0.91
CA ALA A 80 0.56 -15.23 0.38
C ALA A 80 -0.81 -14.62 0.72
N VAL A 81 -1.02 -14.18 1.97
CA VAL A 81 -2.24 -13.49 2.40
C VAL A 81 -2.36 -12.14 1.70
N HIS A 82 -1.26 -11.39 1.62
CA HIS A 82 -1.25 -10.04 1.07
C HIS A 82 -1.31 -9.98 -0.45
N THR A 83 -1.16 -11.11 -1.15
CA THR A 83 -1.48 -11.22 -2.58
C THR A 83 -2.94 -10.85 -2.90
N VAL A 84 -3.84 -11.02 -1.93
CA VAL A 84 -5.25 -10.60 -2.06
C VAL A 84 -5.50 -9.26 -1.37
N VAL A 85 -4.95 -9.07 -0.18
CA VAL A 85 -5.24 -7.88 0.66
C VAL A 85 -4.70 -6.59 0.03
N ARG A 86 -3.49 -6.60 -0.51
CA ARG A 86 -2.85 -5.39 -1.08
C ARG A 86 -3.53 -4.88 -2.35
N PRO A 87 -3.89 -5.72 -3.34
CA PRO A 87 -4.64 -5.24 -4.50
C PRO A 87 -5.99 -4.62 -4.14
N ILE A 88 -6.70 -5.22 -3.17
CA ILE A 88 -7.96 -4.65 -2.69
C ILE A 88 -7.72 -3.29 -2.01
N GLY A 89 -6.72 -3.20 -1.15
CA GLY A 89 -6.33 -1.96 -0.49
C GLY A 89 -5.94 -0.87 -1.49
N GLY A 90 -5.12 -1.19 -2.49
CA GLY A 90 -4.73 -0.27 -3.55
C GLY A 90 -5.90 0.19 -4.41
N ALA A 91 -6.83 -0.72 -4.73
CA ALA A 91 -8.05 -0.38 -5.45
C ALA A 91 -8.95 0.58 -4.65
N LEU A 92 -9.14 0.33 -3.35
CA LEU A 92 -9.94 1.18 -2.47
C LEU A 92 -9.30 2.57 -2.28
N LEU A 93 -7.98 2.65 -2.15
CA LEU A 93 -7.27 3.92 -2.09
C LEU A 93 -7.39 4.71 -3.40
N ALA A 94 -7.31 4.04 -4.56
CA ALA A 94 -7.52 4.69 -5.85
C ALA A 94 -8.94 5.23 -5.98
N LEU A 95 -9.96 4.47 -5.55
CA LEU A 95 -11.35 4.93 -5.52
C LEU A 95 -11.55 6.16 -4.62
N ALA A 96 -10.87 6.20 -3.47
CA ALA A 96 -10.99 7.33 -2.55
C ALA A 96 -10.36 8.62 -3.11
N ILE A 97 -9.43 8.51 -4.06
CA ILE A 97 -8.74 9.65 -4.68
C ILE A 97 -9.50 10.17 -5.90
N ILE A 98 -10.26 9.31 -6.59
CA ILE A 98 -10.96 9.67 -7.83
C ILE A 98 -12.38 10.16 -7.52
N ASP A 99 -12.84 11.18 -8.29
CA ASP A 99 -14.18 11.72 -8.16
C ASP A 99 -15.24 10.64 -8.38
N PRO A 100 -16.16 10.43 -7.41
CA PRO A 100 -17.19 9.39 -7.49
C PRO A 100 -18.34 9.69 -8.45
N SER A 101 -18.34 10.82 -9.14
CA SER A 101 -19.46 11.26 -9.99
C SER A 101 -19.64 10.44 -11.27
N ASP A 102 -18.60 9.77 -11.75
CA ASP A 102 -18.64 8.94 -12.96
C ASP A 102 -18.35 7.46 -12.65
N PRO A 103 -19.38 6.58 -12.78
CA PRO A 103 -19.19 5.14 -12.53
C PRO A 103 -18.15 4.47 -13.42
N GLY A 104 -17.98 4.92 -14.67
CA GLY A 104 -16.97 4.39 -15.57
C GLY A 104 -15.55 4.67 -15.07
N THR A 105 -15.31 5.89 -14.65
CA THR A 105 -14.03 6.30 -14.05
C THR A 105 -13.75 5.53 -12.75
N GLN A 106 -14.77 5.26 -11.93
CA GLN A 106 -14.62 4.44 -10.73
C GLN A 106 -14.15 3.01 -11.04
N VAL A 107 -14.75 2.36 -12.04
CA VAL A 107 -14.34 1.01 -12.45
C VAL A 107 -12.90 1.00 -12.95
N ILE A 108 -12.53 1.98 -13.76
CA ILE A 108 -11.16 2.13 -14.26
C ILE A 108 -10.18 2.35 -13.10
N ALA A 109 -10.52 3.24 -12.16
CA ALA A 109 -9.70 3.51 -10.97
C ALA A 109 -9.50 2.25 -10.11
N PHE A 110 -10.58 1.49 -9.89
CA PHE A 110 -10.51 0.23 -9.14
C PHE A 110 -9.57 -0.76 -9.81
N LEU A 111 -9.71 -0.97 -11.12
CA LEU A 111 -8.90 -1.93 -11.87
C LEU A 111 -7.42 -1.49 -11.96
N LEU A 112 -7.18 -0.22 -12.24
CA LEU A 112 -5.81 0.30 -12.34
C LEU A 112 -5.14 0.35 -10.96
N GLY A 113 -5.84 0.79 -9.92
CA GLY A 113 -5.32 0.83 -8.55
C GLY A 113 -5.01 -0.56 -8.01
N GLY A 114 -5.93 -1.50 -8.19
CA GLY A 114 -5.73 -2.89 -7.83
C GLY A 114 -4.61 -3.55 -8.63
N GLY A 115 -4.56 -3.30 -9.94
CA GLY A 115 -3.51 -3.80 -10.83
C GLY A 115 -2.13 -3.26 -10.50
N ALA A 116 -2.00 -1.95 -10.25
CA ALA A 116 -0.74 -1.32 -9.84
C ALA A 116 -0.25 -1.88 -8.49
N SER A 117 -1.15 -2.01 -7.52
CA SER A 117 -0.84 -2.59 -6.22
C SER A 117 -0.42 -4.06 -6.34
N LEU A 118 -1.13 -4.85 -7.15
CA LEU A 118 -0.77 -6.23 -7.41
C LEU A 118 0.60 -6.36 -8.08
N ALA A 119 0.90 -5.51 -9.06
CA ALA A 119 2.18 -5.51 -9.75
C ALA A 119 3.34 -5.18 -8.79
N ALA A 120 3.17 -4.17 -7.94
CA ALA A 120 4.16 -3.81 -6.93
C ALA A 120 4.36 -4.93 -5.89
N HIS A 121 3.27 -5.53 -5.42
CA HIS A 121 3.32 -6.67 -4.50
C HIS A 121 3.99 -7.90 -5.14
N ALA A 122 3.62 -8.24 -6.38
CA ALA A 122 4.22 -9.37 -7.10
C ALA A 122 5.72 -9.17 -7.32
N GLY A 123 6.17 -7.94 -7.60
CA GLY A 123 7.60 -7.59 -7.69
C GLY A 123 8.33 -7.82 -6.37
N LYS A 124 7.76 -7.33 -5.26
CA LYS A 124 8.30 -7.53 -3.91
C LYS A 124 8.33 -9.03 -3.55
N ALA A 125 7.18 -9.70 -3.63
CA ALA A 125 7.04 -11.12 -3.26
C ALA A 125 7.93 -12.04 -4.13
N GLY A 126 8.07 -11.71 -5.42
CA GLY A 126 8.98 -12.45 -6.31
C GLY A 126 10.43 -12.32 -5.90
N ALA A 127 10.91 -11.11 -5.59
CA ALA A 127 12.26 -10.87 -5.09
C ALA A 127 12.49 -11.60 -3.75
N ARG A 128 11.52 -11.50 -2.83
CA ARG A 128 11.56 -12.19 -1.52
C ARG A 128 11.55 -13.70 -1.68
N GLY A 129 10.72 -14.25 -2.57
CA GLY A 129 10.68 -15.69 -2.85
C GLY A 129 12.01 -16.23 -3.35
N MET A 130 12.72 -15.49 -4.19
CA MET A 130 14.07 -15.85 -4.65
C MET A 130 15.09 -15.86 -3.48
N VAL A 131 15.01 -14.86 -2.60
CA VAL A 131 15.89 -14.75 -1.43
C VAL A 131 15.56 -15.83 -0.40
N ASN A 132 14.29 -16.11 -0.15
CA ASN A 132 13.84 -17.15 0.79
C ASN A 132 14.15 -18.58 0.30
N ALA A 133 14.30 -18.78 -1.01
CA ALA A 133 14.77 -20.03 -1.59
C ALA A 133 16.31 -20.23 -1.43
N SER A 134 17.03 -19.16 -1.09
CA SER A 134 18.48 -19.23 -0.81
C SER A 134 18.72 -19.91 0.54
N PRO A 135 19.77 -20.76 0.67
CA PRO A 135 20.08 -21.42 1.94
C PRO A 135 20.66 -20.48 3.01
N GLU A 136 20.86 -19.21 2.69
CA GLU A 136 21.51 -18.23 3.56
C GLU A 136 20.51 -17.31 4.26
N PRO A 137 20.43 -17.28 5.61
CA PRO A 137 19.54 -16.33 6.32
C PRO A 137 19.99 -14.86 6.19
N VAL A 138 21.27 -14.61 5.91
CA VAL A 138 21.86 -13.26 5.80
C VAL A 138 21.27 -12.49 4.61
N SER A 139 21.07 -13.13 3.46
CA SER A 139 20.47 -12.50 2.29
C SER A 139 19.03 -12.07 2.54
N ASN A 140 18.24 -12.85 3.29
CA ASN A 140 16.89 -12.49 3.69
C ASN A 140 16.87 -11.20 4.52
N VAL A 141 17.69 -11.12 5.57
CA VAL A 141 17.78 -9.92 6.43
C VAL A 141 18.28 -8.71 5.65
N THR A 142 19.27 -8.89 4.77
CA THR A 142 19.85 -7.81 3.98
C THR A 142 18.83 -7.22 3.01
N VAL A 143 18.11 -8.06 2.26
CA VAL A 143 17.10 -7.61 1.31
C VAL A 143 15.92 -6.98 2.05
N SER A 144 15.45 -7.59 3.14
CA SER A 144 14.39 -7.02 3.97
C SER A 144 14.76 -5.61 4.49
N THR A 145 15.99 -5.44 4.95
CA THR A 145 16.48 -4.14 5.44
C THR A 145 16.57 -3.11 4.30
N ALA A 146 16.98 -3.54 3.11
CA ALA A 146 17.02 -2.66 1.93
C ALA A 146 15.62 -2.23 1.46
N GLU A 147 14.61 -3.06 1.65
CA GLU A 147 13.20 -2.73 1.35
C GLU A 147 12.61 -1.72 2.35
N ASP A 148 13.19 -1.62 3.54
CA ASP A 148 12.74 -0.71 4.61
C ASP A 148 13.26 0.72 4.43
N VAL A 149 14.31 0.92 3.63
CA VAL A 149 14.99 2.21 3.36
C VAL A 149 14.45 2.86 2.10
#